data_46ec381c35513b5c88ec2d1a09ca7d3d
#
_entry.id   46ec381c35513b5c88ec2d1a09ca7d3d
#
_cell.length_a   1.000
_cell.length_b   1.000
_cell.length_c   1.000
_cell.angle_alpha   90.00
_cell.angle_beta   90.00
_cell.angle_gamma   90.00
#
_symmetry.space_group_name_H-M   'P 1'
#
loop_
_entity.id
_entity.type
_entity.pdbx_description
1 polymer ?
#
loop_
_entity_poly.entity_id
_entity_poly.type
_entity_poly.pdbx_seq_one_letter_code
_entity_poly.pdbx_strand_id
1 'polypeptide(L)'
;MKKYKSEQEVKIKTLPDKILNTDYAPPIVPEKKPDPPPESDKKNQNNTRRVRNNTYVSMVNEFLGVGGFSKVYRYKKEKDKAIKKIMLDPLIYSTKLPILNSVKREVFGMVKCACSHTIKLYDVFQNPAEDTFYLLMELCEGNLEHLMKKLGRPFKTLEVKEILNQLNEVFYKLYLNNIIHRDIKPTNILYIEDKNNKNITKDLFDGKNYSFKLTDFGVCLPLYDAQYSISQFMGTLFFMAPEIYDKRASVELPMYTTKIDLFSLGESILNIMGFIKDPKPIDYNKCFELKNDNTLFQGDYDDQLLADLIFNNLLVPDPDYRASWELYFLHPFFEKTSE
;
A
#
# COMPACT_ATOMS: atom_id res chain seq x y z
N MET A 1 -24.96 -7.03 -14.79
CA MET A 1 -23.91 -6.04 -15.06
C MET A 1 -24.51 -4.66 -15.37
N LYS A 2 -25.18 -4.00 -14.41
CA LYS A 2 -25.60 -2.59 -14.49
C LYS A 2 -25.87 -2.13 -13.06
N LYS A 3 -24.95 -1.36 -12.48
CA LYS A 3 -25.00 -0.47 -11.32
C LYS A 3 -23.71 -0.52 -10.50
N TYR A 4 -22.65 0.05 -11.02
CA TYR A 4 -21.58 0.69 -10.22
C TYR A 4 -21.09 1.87 -11.05
N LYS A 5 -21.89 2.93 -11.15
CA LYS A 5 -21.38 4.26 -11.48
C LYS A 5 -20.78 4.82 -10.20
N SER A 6 -19.47 4.98 -10.19
CA SER A 6 -18.69 5.53 -9.12
C SER A 6 -19.08 6.98 -8.82
N GLU A 7 -19.60 7.26 -7.62
CA GLU A 7 -19.72 8.61 -7.06
C GLU A 7 -18.36 9.15 -6.55
N GLN A 8 -17.28 8.87 -7.23
CA GLN A 8 -15.95 9.41 -6.89
C GLN A 8 -15.35 10.16 -8.08
N GLU A 9 -16.04 11.14 -8.61
CA GLU A 9 -15.35 12.25 -9.23
C GLU A 9 -14.76 13.11 -8.10
N VAL A 10 -13.55 12.75 -7.66
CA VAL A 10 -12.67 13.67 -6.95
C VAL A 10 -12.60 14.91 -7.83
N LYS A 11 -13.03 16.07 -7.33
CA LYS A 11 -12.83 17.35 -7.99
C LYS A 11 -11.32 17.61 -8.05
N ILE A 12 -10.66 17.06 -9.06
CA ILE A 12 -9.22 17.22 -9.36
C ILE A 12 -8.90 18.68 -9.77
N LYS A 13 -9.71 19.65 -9.39
CA LYS A 13 -9.54 21.06 -9.77
C LYS A 13 -8.39 21.80 -9.10
N THR A 14 -7.62 21.16 -8.20
CA THR A 14 -6.53 21.82 -7.48
C THR A 14 -5.18 21.08 -7.52
N LEU A 15 -5.07 19.98 -8.25
CA LEU A 15 -3.75 19.41 -8.53
C LEU A 15 -3.01 20.35 -9.47
N PRO A 16 -1.78 20.80 -9.13
CA PRO A 16 -0.97 21.56 -10.09
C PRO A 16 -0.83 20.74 -11.37
N ASP A 17 -1.14 21.33 -12.52
CA ASP A 17 -1.11 20.67 -13.85
C ASP A 17 0.19 19.92 -14.14
N LYS A 18 1.29 20.27 -13.46
CA LYS A 18 2.58 19.58 -13.49
C LYS A 18 2.58 18.16 -12.91
N ILE A 19 1.57 17.77 -12.12
CA ILE A 19 1.50 16.42 -11.52
C ILE A 19 0.74 15.46 -12.43
N LEU A 20 -0.19 15.94 -13.22
CA LEU A 20 -1.06 15.12 -14.08
C LEU A 20 -0.54 14.93 -15.50
N ASN A 21 0.28 15.87 -16.01
CA ASN A 21 0.79 15.86 -17.39
C ASN A 21 2.28 15.50 -17.42
N THR A 22 2.65 14.30 -17.02
CA THR A 22 3.99 13.79 -17.35
C THR A 22 3.87 12.38 -17.87
N ASP A 23 4.10 12.22 -19.17
CA ASP A 23 4.59 10.98 -19.75
C ASP A 23 5.81 10.54 -18.92
N TYR A 24 5.72 9.37 -18.31
CA TYR A 24 6.79 8.81 -17.49
C TYR A 24 7.86 8.28 -18.45
N ALA A 25 8.80 9.13 -18.83
CA ALA A 25 10.02 8.70 -19.51
C ALA A 25 11.02 8.17 -18.46
N PRO A 26 11.73 7.07 -18.74
CA PRO A 26 12.77 6.56 -17.82
C PRO A 26 13.92 7.56 -17.70
N PRO A 27 14.70 7.54 -16.60
CA PRO A 27 15.71 8.53 -16.30
C PRO A 27 16.85 8.48 -17.33
N ILE A 28 17.03 9.57 -18.07
CA ILE A 28 18.22 9.82 -18.91
C ILE A 28 19.32 10.39 -17.99
N VAL A 29 20.54 9.91 -18.20
CA VAL A 29 21.82 10.23 -17.58
C VAL A 29 22.08 11.75 -17.45
N PRO A 30 22.84 12.24 -16.44
CA PRO A 30 22.85 13.64 -16.02
C PRO A 30 23.59 14.57 -16.98
N GLU A 31 22.93 15.61 -17.43
CA GLU A 31 23.54 16.78 -18.03
C GLU A 31 23.85 17.90 -17.02
N LYS A 32 24.87 18.67 -17.34
CA LYS A 32 25.59 19.69 -16.59
C LYS A 32 24.76 20.65 -15.74
N LYS A 33 25.36 21.06 -14.63
CA LYS A 33 24.87 22.09 -13.68
C LYS A 33 24.56 23.42 -14.38
N PRO A 34 23.41 24.07 -14.04
CA PRO A 34 23.20 25.49 -14.33
C PRO A 34 23.79 26.39 -13.23
N ASP A 35 24.19 27.59 -13.63
CA ASP A 35 24.75 28.63 -12.77
C ASP A 35 23.75 29.20 -11.76
N PRO A 36 24.22 29.77 -10.62
CA PRO A 36 23.37 30.29 -9.57
C PRO A 36 22.65 31.58 -10.01
N PRO A 37 21.38 31.78 -9.58
CA PRO A 37 20.63 33.00 -9.90
C PRO A 37 21.10 34.21 -9.06
N PRO A 38 20.91 35.45 -9.58
CA PRO A 38 21.41 36.67 -8.94
C PRO A 38 20.68 37.03 -7.63
N GLU A 39 21.45 37.61 -6.71
CA GLU A 39 20.99 38.07 -5.41
C GLU A 39 20.13 39.35 -5.55
N SER A 40 18.80 39.21 -5.49
CA SER A 40 17.91 40.33 -5.11
C SER A 40 16.58 39.78 -4.58
N ASP A 41 16.15 40.33 -3.41
CA ASP A 41 14.88 40.14 -2.70
C ASP A 41 14.86 39.28 -1.41
N LYS A 42 15.81 39.55 -0.50
CA LYS A 42 15.76 38.93 0.84
C LYS A 42 14.77 39.53 1.83
N LYS A 43 14.10 40.66 1.53
CA LYS A 43 13.23 41.35 2.53
C LYS A 43 11.77 40.89 2.58
N ASN A 44 11.21 40.29 1.53
CA ASN A 44 9.80 39.87 1.52
C ASN A 44 9.55 38.39 1.90
N GLN A 45 10.62 37.56 2.01
CA GLN A 45 10.48 36.14 2.29
C GLN A 45 10.18 35.81 3.77
N ASN A 46 10.57 36.68 4.71
CA ASN A 46 10.40 36.40 6.15
C ASN A 46 8.94 36.54 6.65
N ASN A 47 8.16 37.45 6.08
CA ASN A 47 6.74 37.56 6.45
C ASN A 47 5.85 36.45 5.87
N THR A 48 6.14 36.02 4.67
CA THR A 48 5.43 34.88 4.05
C THR A 48 5.78 33.54 4.70
N ARG A 49 7.01 33.35 5.16
CA ARG A 49 7.41 32.15 5.93
C ARG A 49 6.68 32.04 7.27
N ARG A 50 6.57 33.14 8.04
CA ARG A 50 5.85 33.14 9.34
C ARG A 50 4.36 32.80 9.19
N VAL A 51 3.68 33.36 8.22
CA VAL A 51 2.25 33.11 8.00
C VAL A 51 1.99 31.67 7.58
N ARG A 52 2.87 31.07 6.76
CA ARG A 52 2.71 29.67 6.26
C ARG A 52 3.05 28.64 7.32
N ASN A 53 4.07 28.85 8.16
CA ASN A 53 4.39 27.96 9.28
C ASN A 53 3.24 27.93 10.32
N ASN A 54 2.59 29.06 10.60
CA ASN A 54 1.43 29.09 11.48
C ASN A 54 0.22 28.32 10.89
N THR A 55 0.06 28.30 9.57
CA THR A 55 -1.05 27.60 8.91
C THR A 55 -0.89 26.07 9.04
N TYR A 56 0.34 25.55 8.95
CA TYR A 56 0.59 24.11 9.11
C TYR A 56 0.36 23.63 10.55
N VAL A 57 0.93 24.31 11.54
CA VAL A 57 0.74 23.97 12.97
C VAL A 57 -0.74 23.98 13.36
N SER A 58 -1.56 24.76 12.65
CA SER A 58 -3.02 24.79 12.84
C SER A 58 -3.77 23.60 12.21
N MET A 59 -3.14 22.82 11.30
CA MET A 59 -3.80 21.74 10.56
C MET A 59 -3.72 20.37 11.22
N VAL A 60 -2.71 20.12 12.04
CA VAL A 60 -2.46 18.81 12.67
C VAL A 60 -2.85 18.82 14.14
N ASN A 61 -3.29 17.66 14.62
CA ASN A 61 -3.65 17.46 16.02
C ASN A 61 -2.78 16.34 16.61
N GLU A 62 -3.18 15.12 16.43
CA GLU A 62 -2.59 13.92 17.02
C GLU A 62 -1.66 13.23 16.01
N PHE A 63 -0.47 12.83 16.48
CA PHE A 63 0.43 12.00 15.69
C PHE A 63 -0.10 10.57 15.62
N LEU A 64 -0.21 10.03 14.41
CA LEU A 64 -0.77 8.69 14.15
C LEU A 64 0.28 7.68 13.72
N GLY A 65 1.35 8.12 13.06
CA GLY A 65 2.38 7.20 12.59
C GLY A 65 3.48 7.86 11.77
N VAL A 66 4.54 7.10 11.52
CA VAL A 66 5.73 7.50 10.75
C VAL A 66 6.00 6.49 9.64
N GLY A 67 6.31 6.98 8.45
CA GLY A 67 6.91 6.22 7.36
C GLY A 67 8.33 6.71 7.07
N GLY A 68 9.01 6.13 6.08
CA GLY A 68 10.41 6.46 5.76
C GLY A 68 10.69 7.95 5.57
N PHE A 69 9.84 8.65 4.80
CA PHE A 69 9.96 10.09 4.53
C PHE A 69 8.69 10.86 4.88
N SER A 70 7.78 10.25 5.64
CA SER A 70 6.47 10.82 5.91
C SER A 70 6.06 10.65 7.37
N LYS A 71 5.16 11.54 7.80
CA LYS A 71 4.48 11.47 9.09
C LYS A 71 2.99 11.65 8.87
N VAL A 72 2.18 10.86 9.59
CA VAL A 72 0.73 10.91 9.51
C VAL A 72 0.17 11.47 10.80
N TYR A 73 -0.77 12.38 10.66
CA TYR A 73 -1.43 13.07 11.78
C TYR A 73 -2.94 13.06 11.59
N ARG A 74 -3.70 13.14 12.69
CA ARG A 74 -5.12 13.46 12.62
C ARG A 74 -5.31 14.90 12.13
N TYR A 75 -6.23 15.09 11.18
CA TYR A 75 -6.53 16.43 10.67
C TYR A 75 -7.39 17.19 11.67
N LYS A 76 -6.96 18.41 12.02
CA LYS A 76 -7.58 19.19 13.11
C LYS A 76 -8.97 19.71 12.78
N LYS A 77 -9.22 20.06 11.51
CA LYS A 77 -10.49 20.69 11.08
C LYS A 77 -11.61 19.68 10.89
N GLU A 78 -11.29 18.43 10.57
CA GLU A 78 -12.24 17.37 10.28
C GLU A 78 -11.80 16.09 10.98
N LYS A 79 -12.63 15.60 11.90
CA LYS A 79 -12.27 14.50 12.82
C LYS A 79 -12.15 13.13 12.12
N ASP A 80 -12.74 12.99 10.94
CA ASP A 80 -12.78 11.80 10.10
C ASP A 80 -11.64 11.75 9.06
N LYS A 81 -10.70 12.70 9.13
CA LYS A 81 -9.59 12.81 8.18
C LYS A 81 -8.23 12.73 8.83
N ALA A 82 -7.29 12.19 8.08
CA ALA A 82 -5.85 12.16 8.38
C ALA A 82 -5.08 12.99 7.34
N ILE A 83 -3.92 13.47 7.74
CA ILE A 83 -3.02 14.21 6.85
C ILE A 83 -1.64 13.56 6.89
N LYS A 84 -1.17 13.08 5.74
CA LYS A 84 0.19 12.55 5.53
C LYS A 84 1.09 13.69 5.08
N LYS A 85 2.07 14.04 5.91
CA LYS A 85 3.11 15.04 5.62
C LYS A 85 4.33 14.32 5.05
N ILE A 86 4.74 14.67 3.84
CA ILE A 86 5.93 14.15 3.17
C ILE A 86 6.90 15.31 2.99
N MET A 87 8.07 15.22 3.64
CA MET A 87 9.10 16.26 3.60
C MET A 87 10.16 15.92 2.57
N LEU A 88 10.41 16.85 1.66
CA LEU A 88 11.60 16.80 0.81
C LEU A 88 12.75 17.39 1.61
N ASP A 89 13.71 16.57 2.08
CA ASP A 89 14.84 17.05 2.86
C ASP A 89 15.69 18.02 2.00
N PRO A 90 15.77 19.31 2.35
CA PRO A 90 16.51 20.28 1.58
C PRO A 90 18.02 20.10 1.68
N LEU A 91 18.52 19.31 2.64
CA LEU A 91 19.96 19.09 2.85
C LEU A 91 20.51 17.96 1.97
N ILE A 92 19.63 17.11 1.43
CA ILE A 92 20.02 15.95 0.64
C ILE A 92 19.44 16.04 -0.77
N TYR A 93 20.10 16.80 -1.66
CA TYR A 93 19.68 16.94 -3.08
C TYR A 93 19.45 15.60 -3.79
N SER A 94 20.15 14.55 -3.40
CA SER A 94 20.00 13.21 -3.97
C SER A 94 18.67 12.53 -3.62
N THR A 95 17.96 12.98 -2.57
CA THR A 95 16.68 12.37 -2.13
C THR A 95 15.43 13.11 -2.64
N LYS A 96 15.57 14.34 -3.15
CA LYS A 96 14.43 15.17 -3.57
C LYS A 96 13.63 14.53 -4.71
N LEU A 97 14.30 14.09 -5.76
CA LEU A 97 13.64 13.47 -6.93
C LEU A 97 13.00 12.12 -6.63
N PRO A 98 13.67 11.18 -5.93
CA PRO A 98 13.04 9.94 -5.49
C PRO A 98 11.79 10.15 -4.63
N ILE A 99 11.82 11.10 -3.69
CA ILE A 99 10.67 11.39 -2.83
C ILE A 99 9.52 12.01 -3.65
N LEU A 100 9.80 12.94 -4.55
CA LEU A 100 8.79 13.52 -5.44
C LEU A 100 8.14 12.44 -6.31
N ASN A 101 8.94 11.51 -6.85
CA ASN A 101 8.43 10.38 -7.60
C ASN A 101 7.58 9.44 -6.74
N SER A 102 7.93 9.26 -5.46
CA SER A 102 7.11 8.53 -4.51
C SER A 102 5.75 9.19 -4.29
N VAL A 103 5.70 10.51 -4.08
CA VAL A 103 4.45 11.27 -3.96
C VAL A 103 3.58 11.11 -5.22
N LYS A 104 4.19 11.25 -6.40
CA LYS A 104 3.47 11.06 -7.68
C LYS A 104 2.89 9.66 -7.81
N ARG A 105 3.68 8.61 -7.49
CA ARG A 105 3.21 7.23 -7.52
C ARG A 105 2.09 6.98 -6.51
N GLU A 106 2.20 7.53 -5.30
CA GLU A 106 1.19 7.37 -4.26
C GLU A 106 -0.16 7.97 -4.69
N VAL A 107 -0.16 9.21 -5.20
CA VAL A 107 -1.35 9.85 -5.74
C VAL A 107 -1.90 9.08 -6.95
N PHE A 108 -1.04 8.71 -7.89
CA PHE A 108 -1.42 7.94 -9.06
C PHE A 108 -2.09 6.62 -8.70
N GLY A 109 -1.46 5.82 -7.81
CA GLY A 109 -1.98 4.54 -7.37
C GLY A 109 -3.33 4.67 -6.68
N MET A 110 -3.47 5.59 -5.72
CA MET A 110 -4.74 5.84 -5.03
C MET A 110 -5.86 6.28 -5.98
N VAL A 111 -5.56 7.09 -6.99
CA VAL A 111 -6.56 7.56 -7.97
C VAL A 111 -6.93 6.45 -8.97
N LYS A 112 -5.94 5.72 -9.50
CA LYS A 112 -6.19 4.66 -10.49
C LYS A 112 -6.88 3.43 -9.89
N CYS A 113 -6.55 3.11 -8.65
CA CYS A 113 -7.13 1.96 -7.94
C CYS A 113 -8.27 2.37 -7.00
N ALA A 114 -8.85 3.56 -7.18
CA ALA A 114 -9.91 4.06 -6.31
C ALA A 114 -11.14 3.12 -6.28
N CYS A 115 -11.49 2.65 -5.09
CA CYS A 115 -12.66 1.82 -4.79
C CYS A 115 -12.98 1.91 -3.29
N SER A 116 -13.98 1.15 -2.80
CA SER A 116 -14.35 1.13 -1.38
C SER A 116 -13.23 0.63 -0.47
N HIS A 117 -12.33 -0.20 -1.00
CA HIS A 117 -11.22 -0.83 -0.28
C HIS A 117 -9.84 -0.24 -0.60
N THR A 118 -9.79 0.95 -1.19
CA THR A 118 -8.61 1.79 -1.30
C THR A 118 -8.72 2.94 -0.31
N ILE A 119 -7.62 3.31 0.38
CA ILE A 119 -7.61 4.51 1.23
C ILE A 119 -8.06 5.73 0.41
N LYS A 120 -9.07 6.46 0.89
CA LYS A 120 -9.64 7.58 0.16
C LYS A 120 -8.73 8.81 0.26
N LEU A 121 -8.34 9.34 -0.90
CA LEU A 121 -7.64 10.60 -1.03
C LEU A 121 -8.65 11.71 -1.26
N TYR A 122 -8.63 12.76 -0.43
CA TYR A 122 -9.52 13.93 -0.57
C TYR A 122 -8.85 15.10 -1.27
N ASP A 123 -7.55 15.34 -0.96
CA ASP A 123 -6.83 16.47 -1.52
C ASP A 123 -5.31 16.26 -1.44
N VAL A 124 -4.59 16.96 -2.31
CA VAL A 124 -3.12 16.99 -2.32
C VAL A 124 -2.68 18.44 -2.45
N PHE A 125 -1.84 18.90 -1.55
CA PHE A 125 -1.30 20.25 -1.63
C PHE A 125 0.18 20.29 -1.26
N GLN A 126 0.88 21.27 -1.80
CA GLN A 126 2.28 21.51 -1.55
C GLN A 126 2.47 22.80 -0.75
N ASN A 127 3.38 22.78 0.21
CA ASN A 127 3.94 24.00 0.77
C ASN A 127 5.33 24.26 0.13
N PRO A 128 5.42 25.16 -0.85
CA PRO A 128 6.70 25.41 -1.55
C PRO A 128 7.78 25.96 -0.63
N ALA A 129 7.39 26.66 0.45
CA ALA A 129 8.34 27.26 1.40
C ALA A 129 9.05 26.23 2.28
N GLU A 130 8.46 25.03 2.43
CA GLU A 130 9.00 23.95 3.26
C GLU A 130 9.41 22.73 2.41
N ASP A 131 9.29 22.80 1.07
CA ASP A 131 9.45 21.63 0.19
C ASP A 131 8.67 20.41 0.72
N THR A 132 7.42 20.63 1.11
CA THR A 132 6.59 19.63 1.80
C THR A 132 5.31 19.38 1.01
N PHE A 133 4.95 18.09 0.85
CA PHE A 133 3.65 17.67 0.33
C PHE A 133 2.75 17.19 1.48
N TYR A 134 1.47 17.42 1.30
CA TYR A 134 0.40 16.98 2.20
C TYR A 134 -0.66 16.24 1.42
N LEU A 135 -0.97 15.01 1.86
CA LEU A 135 -2.07 14.21 1.34
C LEU A 135 -3.18 14.19 2.41
N LEU A 136 -4.32 14.74 2.09
CA LEU A 136 -5.51 14.69 2.95
C LEU A 136 -6.28 13.40 2.61
N MET A 137 -6.40 12.50 3.58
CA MET A 137 -6.95 11.16 3.40
C MET A 137 -8.03 10.86 4.44
N GLU A 138 -8.80 9.81 4.23
CA GLU A 138 -9.68 9.30 5.28
C GLU A 138 -8.87 8.82 6.49
N LEU A 139 -9.48 8.95 7.67
CA LEU A 139 -8.91 8.47 8.92
C LEU A 139 -9.35 7.03 9.14
N CYS A 140 -8.39 6.12 9.32
CA CYS A 140 -8.63 4.75 9.75
C CYS A 140 -8.26 4.59 11.24
N GLU A 141 -8.78 3.55 11.87
CA GLU A 141 -8.55 3.28 13.30
C GLU A 141 -7.19 2.63 13.56
N GLY A 142 -6.65 1.92 12.57
CA GLY A 142 -5.36 1.25 12.64
C GLY A 142 -5.12 0.34 11.43
N ASN A 143 -4.13 -0.53 11.52
CA ASN A 143 -3.80 -1.55 10.52
C ASN A 143 -4.07 -2.96 11.08
N LEU A 144 -3.85 -4.02 10.27
CA LEU A 144 -4.12 -5.40 10.69
C LEU A 144 -3.30 -5.81 11.92
N GLU A 145 -2.07 -5.34 12.09
CA GLU A 145 -1.30 -5.62 13.30
C GLU A 145 -1.93 -5.00 14.55
N HIS A 146 -2.46 -3.77 14.43
CA HIS A 146 -3.19 -3.14 15.52
C HIS A 146 -4.49 -3.88 15.83
N LEU A 147 -5.21 -4.35 14.81
CA LEU A 147 -6.44 -5.10 14.99
C LEU A 147 -6.15 -6.44 15.68
N MET A 148 -5.12 -7.17 15.26
CA MET A 148 -4.68 -8.41 15.90
C MET A 148 -4.34 -8.21 17.38
N LYS A 149 -3.63 -7.11 17.72
CA LYS A 149 -3.34 -6.73 19.11
C LYS A 149 -4.63 -6.39 19.89
N LYS A 150 -5.58 -5.70 19.25
CA LYS A 150 -6.88 -5.33 19.84
C LYS A 150 -7.73 -6.58 20.14
N LEU A 151 -7.69 -7.59 19.26
CA LEU A 151 -8.35 -8.88 19.46
C LEU A 151 -7.61 -9.78 20.47
N GLY A 152 -6.33 -9.51 20.75
CA GLY A 152 -5.49 -10.32 21.65
C GLY A 152 -5.09 -11.68 21.08
N ARG A 153 -5.32 -11.92 19.78
CA ARG A 153 -5.07 -13.21 19.12
C ARG A 153 -4.81 -13.02 17.62
N PRO A 154 -4.21 -14.00 16.94
CA PRO A 154 -4.15 -14.09 15.49
C PRO A 154 -5.54 -14.18 14.86
N PHE A 155 -5.65 -13.86 13.56
CA PHE A 155 -6.88 -14.02 12.79
C PHE A 155 -7.15 -15.50 12.49
N LYS A 156 -8.44 -15.84 12.47
CA LYS A 156 -8.95 -17.15 12.04
C LYS A 156 -9.12 -17.18 10.52
N THR A 157 -9.21 -18.37 9.96
CA THR A 157 -9.39 -18.60 8.50
C THR A 157 -10.56 -17.83 7.92
N LEU A 158 -11.73 -17.86 8.56
CA LEU A 158 -12.90 -17.11 8.08
C LEU A 158 -12.73 -15.59 8.18
N GLU A 159 -11.95 -15.09 9.14
CA GLU A 159 -11.61 -13.67 9.23
C GLU A 159 -10.64 -13.26 8.12
N VAL A 160 -9.68 -14.13 7.79
CA VAL A 160 -8.80 -13.94 6.61
C VAL A 160 -9.63 -13.95 5.33
N LYS A 161 -10.59 -14.89 5.18
CA LYS A 161 -11.51 -14.94 4.03
C LYS A 161 -12.27 -13.64 3.85
N GLU A 162 -12.81 -13.07 4.93
CA GLU A 162 -13.52 -11.79 4.92
C GLU A 162 -12.58 -10.62 4.55
N ILE A 163 -11.38 -10.55 5.11
CA ILE A 163 -10.37 -9.54 4.76
C ILE A 163 -10.06 -9.59 3.26
N LEU A 164 -9.77 -10.79 2.74
CA LEU A 164 -9.41 -10.97 1.32
C LEU A 164 -10.58 -10.69 0.39
N ASN A 165 -11.80 -11.11 0.72
CA ASN A 165 -13.01 -10.83 -0.07
C ASN A 165 -13.21 -9.32 -0.26
N GLN A 166 -12.99 -8.54 0.79
CA GLN A 166 -13.05 -7.07 0.70
C GLN A 166 -11.90 -6.50 -0.13
N LEU A 167 -10.67 -6.94 0.12
CA LEU A 167 -9.49 -6.44 -0.58
C LEU A 167 -9.44 -6.87 -2.05
N ASN A 168 -10.15 -7.92 -2.44
CA ASN A 168 -10.22 -8.37 -3.85
C ASN A 168 -10.71 -7.26 -4.78
N GLU A 169 -11.50 -6.30 -4.31
CA GLU A 169 -11.89 -5.15 -5.12
C GLU A 169 -10.67 -4.28 -5.52
N VAL A 170 -9.81 -3.94 -4.56
CA VAL A 170 -8.61 -3.13 -4.85
C VAL A 170 -7.54 -3.95 -5.58
N PHE A 171 -7.38 -5.23 -5.27
CA PHE A 171 -6.47 -6.12 -6.00
C PHE A 171 -6.89 -6.26 -7.47
N TYR A 172 -8.18 -6.37 -7.74
CA TYR A 172 -8.70 -6.37 -9.11
C TYR A 172 -8.45 -5.05 -9.83
N LYS A 173 -8.52 -3.90 -9.13
CA LYS A 173 -8.13 -2.59 -9.69
C LYS A 173 -6.64 -2.51 -10.01
N LEU A 174 -5.77 -3.03 -9.15
CA LEU A 174 -4.32 -3.14 -9.43
C LEU A 174 -4.08 -3.95 -10.70
N TYR A 175 -4.68 -5.14 -10.78
CA TYR A 175 -4.59 -6.03 -11.93
C TYR A 175 -5.08 -5.35 -13.22
N LEU A 176 -6.29 -4.79 -13.25
CA LEU A 176 -6.86 -4.13 -14.44
C LEU A 176 -6.05 -2.92 -14.94
N ASN A 177 -5.36 -2.23 -14.04
CA ASN A 177 -4.55 -1.06 -14.39
C ASN A 177 -3.08 -1.43 -14.62
N ASN A 178 -2.71 -2.70 -14.58
CA ASN A 178 -1.32 -3.18 -14.66
C ASN A 178 -0.41 -2.46 -13.65
N ILE A 179 -0.86 -2.31 -12.40
CA ILE A 179 -0.09 -1.68 -11.33
C ILE A 179 0.36 -2.75 -10.34
N ILE A 180 1.66 -2.77 -10.04
CA ILE A 180 2.22 -3.55 -8.94
C ILE A 180 2.30 -2.63 -7.72
N HIS A 181 1.80 -3.10 -6.56
CA HIS A 181 1.85 -2.33 -5.31
C HIS A 181 3.25 -2.32 -4.70
N ARG A 182 3.94 -3.45 -4.70
CA ARG A 182 5.31 -3.71 -4.21
C ARG A 182 5.52 -3.61 -2.69
N ASP A 183 4.47 -3.35 -1.91
CA ASP A 183 4.57 -3.27 -0.44
C ASP A 183 3.28 -3.76 0.24
N ILE A 184 2.72 -4.88 -0.25
CA ILE A 184 1.58 -5.54 0.41
C ILE A 184 2.08 -6.18 1.69
N LYS A 185 1.52 -5.72 2.84
CA LYS A 185 1.87 -6.21 4.18
C LYS A 185 0.78 -5.80 5.19
N PRO A 186 0.71 -6.43 6.36
CA PRO A 186 -0.32 -6.15 7.37
C PRO A 186 -0.38 -4.68 7.82
N THR A 187 0.76 -3.98 7.87
CA THR A 187 0.80 -2.56 8.27
C THR A 187 0.23 -1.61 7.21
N ASN A 188 0.14 -2.05 5.94
CA ASN A 188 -0.43 -1.29 4.83
C ASN A 188 -1.88 -1.67 4.52
N ILE A 189 -2.49 -2.55 5.31
CA ILE A 189 -3.92 -2.85 5.28
C ILE A 189 -4.55 -2.22 6.51
N LEU A 190 -5.29 -1.12 6.30
CA LEU A 190 -5.94 -0.37 7.35
C LEU A 190 -7.35 -0.89 7.59
N TYR A 191 -7.93 -0.58 8.77
CA TYR A 191 -9.31 -0.92 9.08
C TYR A 191 -10.09 0.26 9.66
N ILE A 192 -11.41 0.22 9.45
CA ILE A 192 -12.41 1.10 10.06
C ILE A 192 -13.51 0.20 10.61
N GLU A 193 -13.91 0.39 11.86
CA GLU A 193 -15.06 -0.33 12.46
C GLU A 193 -16.36 0.21 11.86
N ASP A 194 -17.13 -0.65 11.16
CA ASP A 194 -18.42 -0.29 10.60
C ASP A 194 -19.52 -0.49 11.65
N LYS A 195 -19.78 0.55 12.42
CA LYS A 195 -20.79 0.57 13.49
C LYS A 195 -22.22 0.57 12.96
N ASN A 196 -22.41 0.84 11.67
CA ASN A 196 -23.76 0.96 11.06
C ASN A 196 -24.22 -0.34 10.40
N ASN A 197 -23.30 -1.25 10.12
CA ASN A 197 -23.64 -2.54 9.53
C ASN A 197 -24.27 -3.46 10.60
N LYS A 198 -25.57 -3.70 10.48
CA LYS A 198 -26.32 -4.55 11.40
C LYS A 198 -26.21 -6.05 11.08
N ASN A 199 -25.68 -6.39 9.91
CA ASN A 199 -25.45 -7.78 9.49
C ASN A 199 -24.13 -8.28 10.12
N ILE A 200 -24.13 -8.40 11.43
CA ILE A 200 -22.98 -8.89 12.18
C ILE A 200 -22.94 -10.42 12.03
N THR A 201 -21.92 -10.92 11.35
CA THR A 201 -21.55 -12.34 11.47
C THR A 201 -20.94 -12.51 12.86
N LYS A 202 -21.73 -13.02 13.81
CA LYS A 202 -21.38 -13.06 15.25
C LYS A 202 -20.05 -13.76 15.54
N ASP A 203 -19.60 -14.58 14.62
CA ASP A 203 -18.40 -15.41 14.78
C ASP A 203 -17.12 -14.76 14.24
N LEU A 204 -17.21 -13.63 13.52
CA LEU A 204 -16.05 -12.91 12.99
C LEU A 204 -15.69 -11.72 13.90
N PHE A 205 -14.39 -11.53 14.09
CA PHE A 205 -13.82 -10.38 14.80
C PHE A 205 -14.49 -10.06 16.13
N ASP A 206 -14.88 -11.11 16.89
CA ASP A 206 -15.57 -11.01 18.18
C ASP A 206 -16.90 -10.23 18.08
N GLY A 207 -17.62 -10.43 16.98
CA GLY A 207 -18.94 -9.83 16.75
C GLY A 207 -18.89 -8.38 16.25
N LYS A 208 -17.80 -7.96 15.64
CA LYS A 208 -17.64 -6.61 15.06
C LYS A 208 -17.47 -6.68 13.55
N ASN A 209 -17.98 -5.66 12.88
CA ASN A 209 -17.75 -5.47 11.45
C ASN A 209 -16.65 -4.46 11.19
N TYR A 210 -15.77 -4.80 10.27
CA TYR A 210 -14.68 -3.93 9.83
C TYR A 210 -14.69 -3.77 8.32
N SER A 211 -14.35 -2.57 7.85
CA SER A 211 -14.00 -2.29 6.46
C SER A 211 -12.47 -2.19 6.35
N PHE A 212 -11.90 -2.97 5.44
CA PHE A 212 -10.46 -3.04 5.21
C PHE A 212 -10.07 -2.23 3.97
N LYS A 213 -8.91 -1.56 4.03
CA LYS A 213 -8.45 -0.66 2.97
C LYS A 213 -6.94 -0.78 2.74
N LEU A 214 -6.55 -0.92 1.47
CA LEU A 214 -5.14 -0.87 1.08
C LEU A 214 -4.65 0.57 1.03
N THR A 215 -3.43 0.81 1.54
CA THR A 215 -2.78 2.13 1.58
C THR A 215 -1.31 2.04 1.19
N ASP A 216 -0.65 3.20 1.12
CA ASP A 216 0.79 3.38 0.85
C ASP A 216 1.24 2.93 -0.55
N PHE A 217 0.70 3.59 -1.57
CA PHE A 217 1.08 3.39 -2.97
C PHE A 217 2.39 4.10 -3.38
N GLY A 218 3.15 4.61 -2.40
CA GLY A 218 4.35 5.41 -2.66
C GLY A 218 5.46 4.69 -3.42
N VAL A 219 5.44 3.36 -3.43
CA VAL A 219 6.37 2.52 -4.17
C VAL A 219 5.73 1.76 -5.33
N CYS A 220 4.46 2.01 -5.66
CA CYS A 220 3.78 1.30 -6.74
C CYS A 220 4.49 1.51 -8.09
N LEU A 221 4.31 0.53 -8.99
CA LEU A 221 4.96 0.51 -10.30
C LEU A 221 3.91 0.18 -11.37
N PRO A 222 3.56 1.11 -12.26
CA PRO A 222 2.75 0.79 -13.42
C PRO A 222 3.59 0.02 -14.46
N LEU A 223 3.01 -1.02 -15.03
CA LEU A 223 3.57 -1.76 -16.16
C LEU A 223 2.93 -1.24 -17.44
N TYR A 224 3.67 -0.41 -18.17
CA TYR A 224 3.25 0.04 -19.51
C TYR A 224 3.69 -1.03 -20.52
N ASP A 225 2.84 -1.45 -21.43
CA ASP A 225 3.11 -2.31 -22.60
C ASP A 225 3.99 -3.57 -22.41
N ALA A 226 4.43 -3.87 -21.19
CA ALA A 226 5.29 -5.01 -20.85
C ALA A 226 4.70 -5.78 -19.67
N GLN A 227 4.88 -7.11 -19.70
CA GLN A 227 4.49 -7.98 -18.57
C GLN A 227 5.41 -7.82 -17.34
N TYR A 228 6.51 -7.08 -17.48
CA TYR A 228 7.49 -6.82 -16.42
C TYR A 228 8.10 -5.43 -16.56
N SER A 229 8.71 -4.94 -15.50
CA SER A 229 9.50 -3.72 -15.48
C SER A 229 10.78 -3.92 -14.68
N ILE A 230 11.89 -3.36 -15.18
CA ILE A 230 13.14 -3.30 -14.44
C ILE A 230 13.15 -2.01 -13.63
N SER A 231 13.34 -2.11 -12.32
CA SER A 231 13.27 -0.96 -11.41
C SER A 231 14.20 -1.18 -10.21
N GLN A 232 14.47 -0.09 -9.47
CA GLN A 232 15.19 -0.14 -8.21
C GLN A 232 14.48 -1.03 -7.18
N PHE A 233 15.24 -1.61 -6.25
CA PHE A 233 14.69 -2.35 -5.12
C PHE A 233 13.81 -1.45 -4.27
N MET A 234 12.56 -1.84 -4.10
CA MET A 234 11.54 -1.11 -3.34
C MET A 234 10.65 -2.10 -2.61
N GLY A 235 10.06 -1.67 -1.50
CA GLY A 235 9.21 -2.51 -0.65
C GLY A 235 9.88 -2.92 0.66
N THR A 236 9.17 -3.68 1.46
CA THR A 236 9.61 -4.17 2.76
C THR A 236 10.26 -5.55 2.60
N LEU A 237 11.53 -5.66 3.02
CA LEU A 237 12.35 -6.86 2.86
C LEU A 237 11.67 -8.17 3.24
N PHE A 238 10.94 -8.16 4.34
CA PHE A 238 10.34 -9.35 4.94
C PHE A 238 9.13 -9.88 4.17
N PHE A 239 8.57 -9.10 3.26
CA PHE A 239 7.45 -9.46 2.40
C PHE A 239 7.84 -9.50 0.92
N MET A 240 9.14 -9.48 0.64
CA MET A 240 9.66 -9.41 -0.72
C MET A 240 9.80 -10.79 -1.34
N ALA A 241 9.25 -10.95 -2.54
CA ALA A 241 9.38 -12.21 -3.28
C ALA A 241 10.84 -12.60 -3.55
N PRO A 242 11.17 -13.92 -3.55
CA PRO A 242 12.55 -14.40 -3.65
C PRO A 242 13.28 -13.89 -4.89
N GLU A 243 12.62 -13.85 -6.04
CA GLU A 243 13.19 -13.36 -7.30
C GLU A 243 13.62 -11.89 -7.26
N ILE A 244 13.08 -11.14 -6.29
CA ILE A 244 13.47 -9.75 -6.03
C ILE A 244 14.53 -9.71 -4.93
N TYR A 245 14.32 -10.44 -3.83
CA TYR A 245 15.21 -10.44 -2.68
C TYR A 245 16.60 -10.95 -3.04
N ASP A 246 16.71 -12.05 -3.76
CA ASP A 246 17.98 -12.70 -4.12
C ASP A 246 18.85 -11.84 -5.03
N LYS A 247 18.26 -10.97 -5.83
CA LYS A 247 18.99 -10.03 -6.70
C LYS A 247 19.56 -8.81 -5.98
N ARG A 248 19.27 -8.59 -4.70
CA ARG A 248 19.80 -7.41 -3.97
C ARG A 248 21.33 -7.37 -3.85
N ALA A 249 21.97 -8.53 -3.85
CA ALA A 249 23.41 -8.64 -3.84
C ALA A 249 24.03 -8.60 -5.26
N SER A 250 23.21 -8.55 -6.30
CA SER A 250 23.68 -8.53 -7.69
C SER A 250 23.77 -7.10 -8.24
N VAL A 251 24.55 -6.92 -9.30
CA VAL A 251 24.62 -5.64 -10.03
C VAL A 251 23.39 -5.43 -10.92
N GLU A 252 22.65 -6.49 -11.19
CA GLU A 252 21.45 -6.44 -12.02
C GLU A 252 20.24 -5.90 -11.26
N LEU A 253 19.47 -5.03 -11.90
CA LEU A 253 18.20 -4.58 -11.36
C LEU A 253 17.16 -5.70 -11.43
N PRO A 254 16.26 -5.82 -10.43
CA PRO A 254 15.25 -6.86 -10.43
C PRO A 254 14.18 -6.61 -11.49
N MET A 255 13.68 -7.70 -12.05
CA MET A 255 12.56 -7.71 -12.98
C MET A 255 11.25 -7.91 -12.21
N TYR A 256 10.43 -6.86 -12.16
CA TYR A 256 9.16 -6.89 -11.46
C TYR A 256 8.03 -7.37 -12.37
N THR A 257 7.25 -8.34 -11.87
CA THR A 257 5.98 -8.77 -12.47
C THR A 257 4.85 -8.56 -11.46
N THR A 258 3.59 -8.64 -11.90
CA THR A 258 2.44 -8.54 -10.99
C THR A 258 2.39 -9.65 -9.95
N LYS A 259 3.09 -10.76 -10.17
CA LYS A 259 3.10 -11.94 -9.29
C LYS A 259 3.86 -11.72 -7.98
N ILE A 260 4.70 -10.68 -7.87
CA ILE A 260 5.39 -10.38 -6.61
C ILE A 260 4.42 -9.99 -5.50
N ASP A 261 3.34 -9.27 -5.85
CA ASP A 261 2.33 -8.86 -4.87
C ASP A 261 1.57 -10.07 -4.30
N LEU A 262 1.38 -11.13 -5.11
CA LEU A 262 0.79 -12.38 -4.65
C LEU A 262 1.66 -13.09 -3.61
N PHE A 263 2.99 -13.09 -3.80
CA PHE A 263 3.91 -13.63 -2.81
C PHE A 263 3.85 -12.84 -1.50
N SER A 264 3.93 -11.51 -1.59
CA SER A 264 3.80 -10.62 -0.42
C SER A 264 2.47 -10.80 0.32
N LEU A 265 1.38 -11.08 -0.42
CA LEU A 265 0.08 -11.39 0.15
C LEU A 265 0.10 -12.71 0.94
N GLY A 266 0.71 -13.76 0.39
CA GLY A 266 0.87 -15.05 1.09
C GLY A 266 1.63 -14.92 2.41
N GLU A 267 2.76 -14.21 2.41
CA GLU A 267 3.51 -13.91 3.64
C GLU A 267 2.68 -13.10 4.64
N SER A 268 1.93 -12.11 4.14
CA SER A 268 1.05 -11.29 4.98
C SER A 268 -0.02 -12.13 5.68
N ILE A 269 -0.61 -13.10 4.99
CA ILE A 269 -1.61 -14.01 5.56
C ILE A 269 -0.97 -14.86 6.66
N LEU A 270 0.17 -15.49 6.41
CA LEU A 270 0.86 -16.31 7.44
C LEU A 270 1.25 -15.47 8.67
N ASN A 271 1.64 -14.21 8.47
CA ASN A 271 1.98 -13.30 9.55
C ASN A 271 0.76 -12.98 10.43
N ILE A 272 -0.38 -12.60 9.84
CA ILE A 272 -1.58 -12.26 10.61
C ILE A 272 -2.27 -13.47 11.24
N MET A 273 -2.02 -14.68 10.73
CA MET A 273 -2.44 -15.94 11.35
C MET A 273 -1.47 -16.41 12.47
N GLY A 274 -0.36 -15.68 12.69
CA GLY A 274 0.61 -15.99 13.73
C GLY A 274 1.53 -17.18 13.43
N PHE A 275 1.55 -17.67 12.21
CA PHE A 275 2.43 -18.78 11.79
C PHE A 275 3.88 -18.32 11.59
N ILE A 276 4.08 -17.02 11.32
CA ILE A 276 5.40 -16.39 11.23
C ILE A 276 5.50 -15.35 12.35
N LYS A 277 6.38 -15.61 13.35
CA LYS A 277 6.56 -14.72 14.50
C LYS A 277 7.70 -13.73 14.29
N ASP A 278 8.78 -14.18 13.67
CA ASP A 278 9.94 -13.34 13.36
C ASP A 278 9.90 -12.93 11.89
N PRO A 279 9.81 -11.63 11.59
CA PRO A 279 9.81 -11.18 10.21
C PRO A 279 11.21 -11.36 9.61
N LYS A 280 11.39 -12.45 8.86
CA LYS A 280 12.56 -12.73 8.02
C LYS A 280 12.07 -12.99 6.62
N PRO A 281 12.84 -12.61 5.59
CA PRO A 281 12.49 -12.97 4.22
C PRO A 281 12.30 -14.48 4.12
N ILE A 282 11.20 -14.90 3.51
CA ILE A 282 10.93 -16.32 3.25
C ILE A 282 11.67 -16.71 1.98
N ASP A 283 12.71 -17.53 2.13
CA ASP A 283 13.42 -18.14 1.03
C ASP A 283 12.74 -19.43 0.54
N TYR A 284 13.32 -20.04 -0.48
CA TYR A 284 12.83 -21.28 -1.07
C TYR A 284 12.68 -22.41 -0.03
N ASN A 285 13.68 -22.59 0.84
CA ASN A 285 13.67 -23.64 1.85
C ASN A 285 12.55 -23.42 2.86
N LYS A 286 12.35 -22.15 3.27
CA LYS A 286 11.28 -21.81 4.23
C LYS A 286 9.90 -21.98 3.64
N CYS A 287 9.68 -21.67 2.37
CA CYS A 287 8.42 -21.99 1.68
C CYS A 287 8.15 -23.50 1.72
N PHE A 288 9.16 -24.32 1.43
CA PHE A 288 9.04 -25.79 1.47
C PHE A 288 8.77 -26.33 2.86
N GLU A 289 9.46 -25.84 3.88
CA GLU A 289 9.23 -26.20 5.28
C GLU A 289 7.80 -25.90 5.70
N LEU A 290 7.32 -24.68 5.46
CA LEU A 290 5.96 -24.25 5.82
C LEU A 290 4.89 -25.06 5.10
N LYS A 291 5.09 -25.35 3.81
CA LYS A 291 4.16 -26.18 3.02
C LYS A 291 4.02 -27.60 3.57
N ASN A 292 5.10 -28.16 4.12
CA ASN A 292 5.12 -29.53 4.65
C ASN A 292 4.84 -29.58 6.16
N ASP A 293 4.59 -28.47 6.81
CA ASP A 293 4.21 -28.41 8.22
C ASP A 293 2.73 -28.72 8.39
N ASN A 294 2.42 -29.98 8.65
CA ASN A 294 1.06 -30.48 8.86
C ASN A 294 0.38 -29.89 10.11
N THR A 295 1.05 -29.06 10.90
CA THR A 295 0.48 -28.44 12.09
C THR A 295 -0.19 -27.10 11.83
N LEU A 296 0.04 -26.48 10.65
CA LEU A 296 -0.41 -25.12 10.38
C LEU A 296 -1.92 -25.03 10.08
N PHE A 297 -2.45 -25.98 9.30
CA PHE A 297 -3.86 -25.98 8.88
C PHE A 297 -4.46 -27.35 9.17
N GLN A 298 -4.98 -27.53 10.38
CA GLN A 298 -5.57 -28.80 10.83
C GLN A 298 -7.10 -28.78 10.93
N GLY A 299 -7.72 -27.69 10.48
CA GLY A 299 -9.14 -27.44 10.64
C GLY A 299 -10.02 -28.01 9.53
N ASP A 300 -11.06 -27.30 9.25
CA ASP A 300 -12.14 -27.66 8.32
C ASP A 300 -11.73 -27.48 6.84
N TYR A 301 -12.74 -27.55 5.97
CA TYR A 301 -12.57 -27.40 4.53
C TYR A 301 -12.02 -26.01 4.15
N ASP A 302 -12.45 -24.95 4.83
CA ASP A 302 -11.95 -23.58 4.58
C ASP A 302 -10.46 -23.46 4.95
N ASP A 303 -9.99 -24.13 6.01
CA ASP A 303 -8.57 -24.19 6.37
C ASP A 303 -7.75 -24.88 5.27
N GLN A 304 -8.25 -25.99 4.71
CA GLN A 304 -7.60 -26.71 3.62
C GLN A 304 -7.53 -25.85 2.34
N LEU A 305 -8.61 -25.14 2.02
CA LEU A 305 -8.63 -24.23 0.86
C LEU A 305 -7.69 -23.04 1.05
N LEU A 306 -7.58 -22.50 2.27
CA LEU A 306 -6.64 -21.43 2.56
C LEU A 306 -5.19 -21.92 2.48
N ALA A 307 -4.91 -23.11 2.97
CA ALA A 307 -3.60 -23.75 2.83
C ALA A 307 -3.22 -23.94 1.35
N ASP A 308 -4.16 -24.42 0.54
CA ASP A 308 -3.96 -24.58 -0.91
C ASP A 308 -3.69 -23.23 -1.60
N LEU A 309 -4.50 -22.20 -1.27
CA LEU A 309 -4.29 -20.85 -1.78
C LEU A 309 -2.88 -20.35 -1.42
N ILE A 310 -2.46 -20.47 -0.18
CA ILE A 310 -1.16 -19.96 0.28
C ILE A 310 -0.01 -20.74 -0.36
N PHE A 311 0.01 -22.06 -0.23
CA PHE A 311 1.21 -22.85 -0.53
C PHE A 311 1.30 -23.34 -1.98
N ASN A 312 0.19 -23.41 -2.70
CA ASN A 312 0.18 -23.85 -4.09
C ASN A 312 -0.04 -22.71 -5.10
N ASN A 313 -0.44 -21.50 -4.60
CA ASN A 313 -0.73 -20.38 -5.49
C ASN A 313 0.09 -19.11 -5.14
N LEU A 314 0.22 -18.75 -3.85
CA LEU A 314 0.83 -17.49 -3.43
C LEU A 314 2.32 -17.64 -3.11
N LEU A 315 2.67 -18.48 -2.14
CA LEU A 315 4.05 -18.69 -1.67
C LEU A 315 4.80 -19.73 -2.52
N VAL A 316 4.66 -19.63 -3.84
CA VAL A 316 5.46 -20.40 -4.79
C VAL A 316 6.71 -19.60 -5.11
N PRO A 317 7.92 -20.10 -4.76
CA PRO A 317 9.17 -19.33 -4.88
C PRO A 317 9.50 -18.94 -6.32
N ASP A 318 9.31 -19.88 -7.27
CA ASP A 318 9.52 -19.63 -8.68
C ASP A 318 8.32 -18.87 -9.28
N PRO A 319 8.50 -17.63 -9.78
CA PRO A 319 7.41 -16.84 -10.34
C PRO A 319 6.76 -17.46 -11.57
N ASP A 320 7.44 -18.35 -12.30
CA ASP A 320 6.86 -19.01 -13.48
C ASP A 320 5.76 -19.99 -13.08
N TYR A 321 5.90 -20.64 -11.92
CA TYR A 321 4.92 -21.57 -11.36
C TYR A 321 3.94 -20.92 -10.39
N ARG A 322 4.22 -19.71 -9.90
CA ARG A 322 3.30 -18.97 -9.04
C ARG A 322 2.06 -18.57 -9.81
N ALA A 323 0.89 -18.63 -9.16
CA ALA A 323 -0.38 -18.23 -9.75
C ALA A 323 -0.33 -16.83 -10.37
N SER A 324 -1.17 -16.59 -11.36
CA SER A 324 -1.51 -15.25 -11.82
C SER A 324 -2.65 -14.67 -11.00
N TRP A 325 -2.92 -13.35 -11.12
CA TRP A 325 -4.07 -12.74 -10.48
C TRP A 325 -5.41 -13.34 -10.92
N GLU A 326 -5.52 -13.79 -12.18
CA GLU A 326 -6.72 -14.47 -12.69
C GLU A 326 -6.98 -15.77 -11.93
N LEU A 327 -5.94 -16.60 -11.75
CA LEU A 327 -6.04 -17.86 -11.00
C LEU A 327 -6.34 -17.61 -9.52
N TYR A 328 -5.76 -16.55 -8.94
CA TYR A 328 -6.06 -16.12 -7.59
C TYR A 328 -7.55 -15.80 -7.41
N PHE A 329 -8.14 -14.95 -8.29
CA PHE A 329 -9.54 -14.56 -8.17
C PHE A 329 -10.52 -15.70 -8.41
N LEU A 330 -10.11 -16.75 -9.14
CA LEU A 330 -10.90 -17.95 -9.42
C LEU A 330 -10.69 -19.07 -8.39
N HIS A 331 -9.86 -18.84 -7.36
CA HIS A 331 -9.56 -19.88 -6.40
C HIS A 331 -10.80 -20.27 -5.57
N PRO A 332 -11.06 -21.58 -5.33
CA PRO A 332 -12.25 -22.05 -4.61
C PRO A 332 -12.41 -21.47 -3.20
N PHE A 333 -11.34 -21.02 -2.58
CA PHE A 333 -11.39 -20.32 -1.28
C PHE A 333 -12.36 -19.13 -1.27
N PHE A 334 -12.58 -18.46 -2.40
CA PHE A 334 -13.47 -17.30 -2.51
C PHE A 334 -14.91 -17.67 -2.90
N GLU A 335 -15.19 -18.94 -3.18
CA GLU A 335 -16.54 -19.38 -3.43
C GLU A 335 -17.39 -19.28 -2.14
N LYS A 336 -18.67 -18.92 -2.33
CA LYS A 336 -19.62 -18.99 -1.22
C LYS A 336 -19.85 -20.47 -0.93
N THR A 337 -19.53 -20.91 0.27
CA THR A 337 -20.03 -22.19 0.77
C THR A 337 -21.56 -22.12 0.69
N SER A 338 -22.15 -22.93 -0.20
CA SER A 338 -23.59 -23.13 -0.23
C SER A 338 -23.99 -23.76 1.12
N GLU A 339 -24.66 -22.97 1.97
CA GLU A 339 -25.36 -23.47 3.15
C GLU A 339 -26.45 -24.47 2.75
#